data_aa73ed4125b7df39ca7acb1d78f4b9a9
#
_entry.id   aa73ed4125b7df39ca7acb1d78f4b9a9
#
_cell.length_a   1.000
_cell.length_b   1.000
_cell.length_c   1.000
_cell.angle_alpha   90.00
_cell.angle_beta   90.00
_cell.angle_gamma   90.00
#
_symmetry.space_group_name_H-M   'P 1'
#
loop_
_entity.id
_entity.type
_entity.pdbx_description
1 polymer ?
#
loop_
_entity_poly.entity_id
_entity_poly.type
_entity_poly.pdbx_seq_one_letter_code
_entity_poly.pdbx_strand_id
1 'polypeptide(L)'
;MTDRLHPTRTIVTGASGELGQAMARQLAQPGAQLSLWGRDGEKLAAIAAQCRAQGALVNVRSLDLTDVAGAVAALLAEDDACPFDMAIFASGLGDIRAQGALVEDPAQVARLIQVNFTAPAAMAAALAGRMAGRNSKGRLVLISSAAAFHALPFAASYAGSKAGLSRFTDSLRIAMRPHGVSVTLASPGFIDTAAGRAVPGARPMPLSPEEAARRILRAAMAGRKGMGRAHLVTPWHFALLRLFDRALPRFLRDRLLRSLAPPGW
;
A
#
# COMPACT_ATOMS: atom_id res chain seq x y z
N MET A 1 17.39 -17.28 -22.47
CA MET A 1 16.88 -16.94 -21.12
C MET A 1 15.93 -15.75 -21.30
N THR A 2 14.65 -16.02 -21.36
CA THR A 2 13.61 -14.99 -21.45
C THR A 2 13.65 -14.16 -20.17
N ASP A 3 13.95 -12.89 -20.30
CA ASP A 3 13.93 -11.91 -19.21
C ASP A 3 12.47 -11.80 -18.73
N ARG A 4 12.11 -12.51 -17.66
CA ARG A 4 10.74 -12.49 -17.11
C ARG A 4 10.52 -11.13 -16.47
N LEU A 5 10.02 -10.18 -17.24
CA LEU A 5 9.64 -8.84 -16.78
C LEU A 5 8.44 -8.88 -15.82
N HIS A 6 7.63 -9.95 -15.87
CA HIS A 6 6.45 -10.13 -15.03
C HIS A 6 6.72 -11.16 -13.91
N PRO A 7 6.33 -10.82 -12.65
CA PRO A 7 6.42 -11.77 -11.54
C PRO A 7 5.48 -12.96 -11.80
N THR A 8 5.97 -14.17 -11.56
CA THR A 8 5.16 -15.39 -11.69
C THR A 8 4.29 -15.60 -10.47
N ARG A 9 4.78 -15.30 -9.28
CA ARG A 9 4.01 -15.45 -8.04
C ARG A 9 3.97 -14.16 -7.22
N THR A 10 2.75 -13.67 -6.99
CA THR A 10 2.50 -12.39 -6.31
C THR A 10 1.50 -12.54 -5.18
N ILE A 11 1.83 -11.97 -4.02
CA ILE A 11 0.86 -11.74 -2.95
C ILE A 11 0.34 -10.30 -3.00
N VAL A 12 -0.97 -10.13 -2.80
CA VAL A 12 -1.63 -8.81 -2.67
C VAL A 12 -2.42 -8.80 -1.38
N THR A 13 -1.97 -8.00 -0.40
CA THR A 13 -2.79 -7.73 0.80
C THR A 13 -3.76 -6.58 0.52
N GLY A 14 -4.92 -6.57 1.18
CA GLY A 14 -5.98 -5.60 0.87
C GLY A 14 -6.70 -5.88 -0.45
N ALA A 15 -6.63 -7.12 -0.94
CA ALA A 15 -7.25 -7.55 -2.20
C ALA A 15 -8.78 -7.53 -2.19
N SER A 16 -9.43 -7.39 -1.03
CA SER A 16 -10.87 -7.14 -0.94
C SER A 16 -11.25 -5.66 -1.15
N GLY A 17 -10.29 -4.73 -1.11
CA GLY A 17 -10.48 -3.31 -1.42
C GLY A 17 -10.33 -3.02 -2.92
N GLU A 18 -10.95 -1.94 -3.40
CA GLU A 18 -11.02 -1.62 -4.85
C GLU A 18 -9.64 -1.47 -5.50
N LEU A 19 -8.67 -0.85 -4.82
CA LEU A 19 -7.30 -0.74 -5.34
C LEU A 19 -6.62 -2.12 -5.44
N GLY A 20 -6.76 -2.95 -4.40
CA GLY A 20 -6.20 -4.30 -4.38
C GLY A 20 -6.83 -5.20 -5.44
N GLN A 21 -8.15 -5.10 -5.64
CA GLN A 21 -8.87 -5.78 -6.73
C GLN A 21 -8.36 -5.35 -8.10
N ALA A 22 -8.18 -4.04 -8.32
CA ALA A 22 -7.65 -3.51 -9.57
C ALA A 22 -6.23 -4.00 -9.86
N MET A 23 -5.38 -4.11 -8.81
CA MET A 23 -4.05 -4.70 -8.93
C MET A 23 -4.10 -6.19 -9.26
N ALA A 24 -4.97 -6.96 -8.57
CA ALA A 24 -5.14 -8.39 -8.83
C ALA A 24 -5.58 -8.67 -10.26
N ARG A 25 -6.58 -7.91 -10.77
CA ARG A 25 -7.03 -8.03 -12.18
C ARG A 25 -5.92 -7.75 -13.19
N GLN A 26 -5.08 -6.74 -12.94
CA GLN A 26 -3.99 -6.38 -13.86
C GLN A 26 -2.79 -7.34 -13.80
N LEU A 27 -2.64 -8.09 -12.72
CA LEU A 27 -1.63 -9.14 -12.57
C LEU A 27 -2.10 -10.49 -13.08
N ALA A 28 -3.42 -10.67 -13.20
CA ALA A 28 -4.00 -11.92 -13.65
C ALA A 28 -3.73 -12.13 -15.15
N GLN A 29 -3.01 -13.20 -15.45
CA GLN A 29 -2.72 -13.68 -16.81
C GLN A 29 -2.41 -15.17 -16.77
N PRO A 30 -2.43 -15.88 -17.89
CA PRO A 30 -2.04 -17.29 -17.93
C PRO A 30 -0.66 -17.52 -17.33
N GLY A 31 -0.57 -18.45 -16.38
CA GLY A 31 0.66 -18.80 -15.66
C GLY A 31 0.99 -17.91 -14.45
N ALA A 32 0.25 -16.84 -14.21
CA ALA A 32 0.40 -16.07 -12.96
C ALA A 32 -0.19 -16.83 -11.76
N GLN A 33 0.48 -16.75 -10.63
CA GLN A 33 0.03 -17.29 -9.35
C GLN A 33 -0.22 -16.13 -8.39
N LEU A 34 -1.46 -15.98 -7.92
CA LEU A 34 -1.85 -14.87 -7.05
C LEU A 34 -2.29 -15.41 -5.68
N SER A 35 -1.75 -14.84 -4.61
CA SER A 35 -2.26 -15.00 -3.25
C SER A 35 -2.96 -13.71 -2.85
N LEU A 36 -4.29 -13.75 -2.67
CA LEU A 36 -5.13 -12.59 -2.42
C LEU A 36 -5.59 -12.59 -0.95
N TRP A 37 -5.13 -11.59 -0.19
CA TRP A 37 -5.40 -11.48 1.24
C TRP A 37 -6.29 -10.27 1.54
N GLY A 38 -7.26 -10.45 2.42
CA GLY A 38 -8.16 -9.40 2.87
C GLY A 38 -9.06 -9.90 4.00
N ARG A 39 -9.96 -9.06 4.50
CA ARG A 39 -10.90 -9.42 5.58
C ARG A 39 -12.22 -9.96 5.04
N ASP A 40 -12.67 -9.43 3.92
CA ASP A 40 -13.97 -9.73 3.32
C ASP A 40 -13.84 -10.94 2.38
N GLY A 41 -14.26 -12.09 2.86
CA GLY A 41 -14.15 -13.36 2.13
C GLY A 41 -14.99 -13.39 0.84
N GLU A 42 -16.17 -12.75 0.82
CA GLU A 42 -17.03 -12.71 -0.37
C GLU A 42 -16.38 -11.89 -1.48
N LYS A 43 -15.86 -10.70 -1.15
CA LYS A 43 -15.11 -9.90 -2.14
C LYS A 43 -13.83 -10.58 -2.60
N LEU A 44 -13.15 -11.32 -1.72
CA LEU A 44 -11.98 -12.12 -2.12
C LEU A 44 -12.37 -13.24 -3.09
N ALA A 45 -13.46 -13.96 -2.83
CA ALA A 45 -13.95 -15.01 -3.72
C ALA A 45 -14.34 -14.44 -5.08
N ALA A 46 -15.04 -13.30 -5.12
CA ALA A 46 -15.44 -12.63 -6.34
C ALA A 46 -14.25 -12.20 -7.21
N ILE A 47 -13.24 -11.54 -6.61
CA ILE A 47 -12.05 -11.13 -7.36
C ILE A 47 -11.21 -12.33 -7.79
N ALA A 48 -11.13 -13.38 -6.96
CA ALA A 48 -10.42 -14.60 -7.32
C ALA A 48 -11.06 -15.29 -8.53
N ALA A 49 -12.39 -15.35 -8.61
CA ALA A 49 -13.10 -15.88 -9.78
C ALA A 49 -12.76 -15.10 -11.05
N GLN A 50 -12.74 -13.75 -10.99
CA GLN A 50 -12.36 -12.91 -12.12
C GLN A 50 -10.92 -13.18 -12.59
N CYS A 51 -9.98 -13.28 -11.63
CA CYS A 51 -8.58 -13.56 -11.96
C CYS A 51 -8.38 -14.97 -12.56
N ARG A 52 -9.09 -15.98 -12.04
CA ARG A 52 -9.08 -17.34 -12.60
C ARG A 52 -9.64 -17.39 -14.01
N ALA A 53 -10.69 -16.62 -14.31
CA ALA A 53 -11.24 -16.50 -15.66
C ALA A 53 -10.23 -15.90 -16.65
N GLN A 54 -9.23 -15.16 -16.18
CA GLN A 54 -8.09 -14.67 -16.99
C GLN A 54 -6.91 -15.65 -17.06
N GLY A 55 -7.07 -16.85 -16.52
CA GLY A 55 -6.06 -17.91 -16.57
C GLY A 55 -5.03 -17.91 -15.42
N ALA A 56 -5.21 -17.10 -14.39
CA ALA A 56 -4.33 -17.11 -13.22
C ALA A 56 -4.71 -18.22 -12.23
N LEU A 57 -3.72 -18.77 -11.55
CA LEU A 57 -3.92 -19.61 -10.37
C LEU A 57 -4.07 -18.72 -9.14
N VAL A 58 -5.15 -18.85 -8.39
CA VAL A 58 -5.46 -17.92 -7.30
C VAL A 58 -5.77 -18.66 -6.00
N ASN A 59 -4.99 -18.34 -4.96
CA ASN A 59 -5.30 -18.66 -3.57
C ASN A 59 -5.92 -17.43 -2.88
N VAL A 60 -6.83 -17.64 -1.94
CA VAL A 60 -7.43 -16.59 -1.12
C VAL A 60 -7.21 -16.89 0.34
N ARG A 61 -6.97 -15.82 1.13
CA ARG A 61 -6.88 -15.92 2.58
C ARG A 61 -7.64 -14.77 3.24
N SER A 62 -8.67 -15.11 4.01
CA SER A 62 -9.30 -14.14 4.90
C SER A 62 -8.48 -14.03 6.18
N LEU A 63 -8.01 -12.80 6.49
CA LEU A 63 -7.14 -12.56 7.62
C LEU A 63 -7.24 -11.10 8.08
N ASP A 64 -7.26 -10.88 9.40
CA ASP A 64 -7.18 -9.56 10.00
C ASP A 64 -5.72 -9.19 10.31
N LEU A 65 -5.26 -8.08 9.75
CA LEU A 65 -3.90 -7.58 9.95
C LEU A 65 -3.67 -6.92 11.32
N THR A 66 -4.68 -6.85 12.18
CA THR A 66 -4.48 -6.51 13.60
C THR A 66 -3.74 -7.63 14.35
N ASP A 67 -3.86 -8.89 13.89
CA ASP A 67 -2.97 -9.99 14.30
C ASP A 67 -1.70 -9.98 13.42
N VAL A 68 -0.75 -9.13 13.81
CA VAL A 68 0.52 -8.97 13.07
C VAL A 68 1.34 -10.25 13.09
N ALA A 69 1.39 -10.95 14.23
CA ALA A 69 2.19 -12.17 14.36
C ALA A 69 1.62 -13.30 13.48
N GLY A 70 0.31 -13.51 13.51
CA GLY A 70 -0.38 -14.47 12.66
C GLY A 70 -0.23 -14.14 11.18
N ALA A 71 -0.28 -12.84 10.81
CA ALA A 71 -0.08 -12.42 9.42
C ALA A 71 1.33 -12.72 8.92
N VAL A 72 2.36 -12.45 9.74
CA VAL A 72 3.76 -12.78 9.38
C VAL A 72 3.96 -14.28 9.29
N ALA A 73 3.46 -15.06 10.25
CA ALA A 73 3.57 -16.52 10.22
C ALA A 73 2.89 -17.13 8.98
N ALA A 74 1.69 -16.66 8.64
CA ALA A 74 0.97 -17.12 7.46
C ALA A 74 1.70 -16.76 6.16
N LEU A 75 2.29 -15.55 6.08
CA LEU A 75 3.09 -15.12 4.93
C LEU A 75 4.31 -16.02 4.73
N LEU A 76 5.04 -16.28 5.81
CA LEU A 76 6.25 -17.12 5.75
C LEU A 76 5.92 -18.57 5.39
N ALA A 77 4.84 -19.12 5.92
CA ALA A 77 4.39 -20.48 5.57
C ALA A 77 4.01 -20.59 4.08
N GLU A 78 3.34 -19.58 3.52
CA GLU A 78 3.06 -19.57 2.07
C GLU A 78 4.33 -19.39 1.22
N ASP A 79 5.29 -18.60 1.70
CA ASP A 79 6.57 -18.37 1.01
C ASP A 79 7.48 -19.61 1.06
N ASP A 80 7.43 -20.37 2.16
CA ASP A 80 8.14 -21.65 2.30
C ASP A 80 7.58 -22.71 1.33
N ALA A 81 6.26 -22.78 1.18
CA ALA A 81 5.62 -23.72 0.25
C ALA A 81 5.94 -23.39 -1.22
N CYS A 82 5.98 -22.12 -1.56
CA CYS A 82 6.37 -21.62 -2.87
C CYS A 82 6.81 -20.17 -2.76
N PRO A 83 8.04 -19.82 -3.14
CA PRO A 83 8.58 -18.46 -2.97
C PRO A 83 7.84 -17.39 -3.77
N PHE A 84 7.59 -16.22 -3.15
CA PHE A 84 7.04 -15.06 -3.82
C PHE A 84 8.11 -14.30 -4.60
N ASP A 85 7.76 -13.89 -5.83
CA ASP A 85 8.56 -12.96 -6.64
C ASP A 85 8.22 -11.50 -6.32
N MET A 86 6.94 -11.24 -5.96
CA MET A 86 6.45 -9.91 -5.64
C MET A 86 5.48 -9.95 -4.45
N ALA A 87 5.56 -8.93 -3.60
CA ALA A 87 4.56 -8.68 -2.58
C ALA A 87 4.06 -7.23 -2.64
N ILE A 88 2.74 -7.07 -2.63
CA ILE A 88 2.05 -5.78 -2.67
C ILE A 88 1.27 -5.61 -1.37
N PHE A 89 1.72 -4.69 -0.53
CA PHE A 89 1.08 -4.36 0.74
C PHE A 89 0.13 -3.18 0.54
N ALA A 90 -1.10 -3.48 0.06
CA ALA A 90 -2.13 -2.49 -0.25
C ALA A 90 -3.25 -2.40 0.80
N SER A 91 -3.15 -3.15 1.89
CA SER A 91 -4.06 -3.02 3.02
C SER A 91 -3.98 -1.64 3.65
N GLY A 92 -5.13 -1.11 4.06
CA GLY A 92 -5.17 0.16 4.77
C GLY A 92 -6.59 0.52 5.21
N LEU A 93 -6.67 1.22 6.33
CA LEU A 93 -7.86 1.85 6.86
C LEU A 93 -7.72 3.36 6.67
N GLY A 94 -8.81 4.03 6.31
CA GLY A 94 -8.86 5.48 6.09
C GLY A 94 -9.75 6.20 7.09
N ASP A 95 -9.97 5.63 8.28
CA ASP A 95 -10.83 6.20 9.29
C ASP A 95 -10.31 7.59 9.73
N ILE A 96 -11.23 8.48 10.00
CA ILE A 96 -10.97 9.84 10.46
C ILE A 96 -11.58 10.03 11.85
N ARG A 97 -11.20 11.10 12.52
CA ARG A 97 -11.79 11.50 13.80
C ARG A 97 -13.33 11.62 13.68
N ALA A 98 -14.06 11.15 14.68
CA ALA A 98 -15.51 11.32 14.72
C ALA A 98 -15.89 12.80 14.77
N GLN A 99 -16.99 13.16 14.09
CA GLN A 99 -17.48 14.54 14.09
C GLN A 99 -17.83 14.99 15.53
N GLY A 100 -17.39 16.17 15.90
CA GLY A 100 -17.58 16.72 17.26
C GLY A 100 -16.59 16.20 18.32
N ALA A 101 -15.79 15.19 18.04
CA ALA A 101 -14.72 14.78 18.93
C ALA A 101 -13.52 15.74 18.85
N LEU A 102 -12.79 15.95 19.95
CA LEU A 102 -11.59 16.77 19.97
C LEU A 102 -10.38 16.03 19.39
N VAL A 103 -10.30 14.72 19.61
CA VAL A 103 -9.22 13.85 19.15
C VAL A 103 -9.80 12.54 18.64
N GLU A 104 -8.98 11.75 17.94
CA GLU A 104 -9.34 10.39 17.51
C GLU A 104 -9.45 9.46 18.73
N ASP A 105 -10.34 8.48 18.62
CA ASP A 105 -10.47 7.44 19.65
C ASP A 105 -9.16 6.62 19.78
N PRO A 106 -8.66 6.35 21.00
CA PRO A 106 -7.41 5.62 21.20
C PRO A 106 -7.39 4.22 20.56
N ALA A 107 -8.51 3.49 20.58
CA ALA A 107 -8.58 2.17 19.94
C ALA A 107 -8.54 2.29 18.41
N GLN A 108 -9.16 3.34 17.83
CA GLN A 108 -9.03 3.66 16.42
C GLN A 108 -7.58 3.96 16.07
N VAL A 109 -6.88 4.79 16.84
CA VAL A 109 -5.45 5.11 16.63
C VAL A 109 -4.62 3.83 16.61
N ALA A 110 -4.76 2.97 17.63
CA ALA A 110 -4.01 1.71 17.73
C ALA A 110 -4.28 0.80 16.52
N ARG A 111 -5.55 0.62 16.15
CA ARG A 111 -5.95 -0.20 15.02
C ARG A 111 -5.41 0.32 13.68
N LEU A 112 -5.45 1.63 13.44
CA LEU A 112 -4.89 2.21 12.22
C LEU A 112 -3.39 2.02 12.14
N ILE A 113 -2.67 2.23 13.22
CA ILE A 113 -1.21 2.02 13.28
C ILE A 113 -0.88 0.55 12.99
N GLN A 114 -1.60 -0.40 13.59
CA GLN A 114 -1.39 -1.82 13.34
C GLN A 114 -1.58 -2.18 11.87
N VAL A 115 -2.71 -1.82 11.28
CA VAL A 115 -3.08 -2.23 9.91
C VAL A 115 -2.28 -1.45 8.85
N ASN A 116 -2.07 -0.14 9.04
CA ASN A 116 -1.46 0.71 8.03
C ASN A 116 0.07 0.74 8.08
N PHE A 117 0.66 0.42 9.22
CA PHE A 117 2.10 0.51 9.42
C PHE A 117 2.70 -0.78 9.96
N THR A 118 2.32 -1.26 11.14
CA THR A 118 3.01 -2.36 11.81
C THR A 118 2.97 -3.65 10.99
N ALA A 119 1.79 -4.07 10.55
CA ALA A 119 1.64 -5.30 9.78
C ALA A 119 2.38 -5.25 8.43
N PRO A 120 2.17 -4.26 7.55
CA PRO A 120 2.90 -4.22 6.28
C PRO A 120 4.41 -4.04 6.45
N ALA A 121 4.87 -3.34 7.49
CA ALA A 121 6.30 -3.19 7.78
C ALA A 121 6.93 -4.52 8.25
N ALA A 122 6.29 -5.24 9.17
CA ALA A 122 6.76 -6.54 9.66
C ALA A 122 6.76 -7.59 8.55
N MET A 123 5.68 -7.68 7.78
CA MET A 123 5.57 -8.60 6.65
C MET A 123 6.61 -8.29 5.56
N ALA A 124 6.83 -7.01 5.24
CA ALA A 124 7.82 -6.61 4.25
C ALA A 124 9.25 -6.92 4.72
N ALA A 125 9.57 -6.69 6.00
CA ALA A 125 10.87 -7.03 6.56
C ALA A 125 11.14 -8.54 6.52
N ALA A 126 10.16 -9.35 6.94
CA ALA A 126 10.27 -10.80 6.95
C ALA A 126 10.51 -11.35 5.53
N LEU A 127 9.73 -10.90 4.54
CA LEU A 127 9.86 -11.35 3.18
C LEU A 127 11.12 -10.81 2.49
N ALA A 128 11.54 -9.58 2.80
CA ALA A 128 12.80 -9.01 2.31
C ALA A 128 14.00 -9.87 2.70
N GLY A 129 14.06 -10.32 3.96
CA GLY A 129 15.11 -11.22 4.45
C GLY A 129 15.13 -12.56 3.68
N ARG A 130 13.94 -13.15 3.43
CA ARG A 130 13.82 -14.37 2.64
C ARG A 130 14.27 -14.18 1.18
N MET A 131 13.84 -13.11 0.54
CA MET A 131 14.22 -12.77 -0.84
C MET A 131 15.74 -12.55 -0.96
N ALA A 132 16.35 -11.84 0.01
CA ALA A 132 17.78 -11.62 0.05
C ALA A 132 18.56 -12.94 0.24
N GLY A 133 18.12 -13.78 1.18
CA GLY A 133 18.75 -15.07 1.46
C GLY A 133 18.72 -16.05 0.27
N ARG A 134 17.68 -15.96 -0.58
CA ARG A 134 17.56 -16.76 -1.81
C ARG A 134 18.33 -16.17 -3.01
N ASN A 135 18.95 -15.01 -2.84
CA ASN A 135 19.52 -14.23 -3.94
C ASN A 135 18.53 -14.02 -5.10
N SER A 136 17.24 -13.90 -4.75
CA SER A 136 16.16 -13.68 -5.72
C SER A 136 16.00 -12.19 -5.99
N LYS A 137 15.67 -11.84 -7.25
CA LYS A 137 15.33 -10.46 -7.63
C LYS A 137 13.90 -10.11 -7.21
N GLY A 138 13.60 -10.27 -5.91
CA GLY A 138 12.28 -10.04 -5.35
C GLY A 138 11.85 -8.57 -5.41
N ARG A 139 10.53 -8.34 -5.40
CA ARG A 139 9.94 -7.01 -5.43
C ARG A 139 8.94 -6.82 -4.30
N LEU A 140 9.12 -5.75 -3.54
CA LEU A 140 8.21 -5.32 -2.48
C LEU A 140 7.59 -3.97 -2.87
N VAL A 141 6.27 -3.87 -2.77
CA VAL A 141 5.51 -2.65 -3.06
C VAL A 141 4.70 -2.28 -1.84
N LEU A 142 4.99 -1.14 -1.24
CA LEU A 142 4.29 -0.65 -0.06
C LEU A 142 3.45 0.57 -0.45
N ILE A 143 2.15 0.51 -0.10
CA ILE A 143 1.20 1.56 -0.46
C ILE A 143 1.03 2.53 0.72
N SER A 144 1.64 3.70 0.56
CA SER A 144 1.44 4.84 1.46
C SER A 144 0.31 5.75 0.95
N SER A 145 0.43 7.04 1.12
CA SER A 145 -0.51 8.07 0.66
C SER A 145 0.21 9.42 0.55
N ALA A 146 -0.34 10.33 -0.24
CA ALA A 146 0.05 11.75 -0.22
C ALA A 146 -0.21 12.39 1.17
N ALA A 147 -1.13 11.85 1.96
CA ALA A 147 -1.38 12.22 3.35
C ALA A 147 -0.13 12.09 4.26
N ALA A 148 0.86 11.29 3.86
CA ALA A 148 2.14 11.16 4.56
C ALA A 148 3.02 12.41 4.49
N PHE A 149 2.70 13.38 3.65
CA PHE A 149 3.56 14.54 3.38
C PHE A 149 3.31 15.71 4.32
N HIS A 150 2.15 15.76 4.98
CA HIS A 150 1.74 16.87 5.84
C HIS A 150 0.85 16.37 6.99
N ALA A 151 0.68 17.22 8.00
CA ALA A 151 -0.22 16.92 9.11
C ALA A 151 -1.69 17.05 8.67
N LEU A 152 -2.52 16.10 9.15
CA LEU A 152 -3.97 16.14 8.96
C LEU A 152 -4.66 16.18 10.33
N PRO A 153 -5.18 17.34 10.78
CA PRO A 153 -5.73 17.49 12.14
C PRO A 153 -6.93 16.58 12.42
N PHE A 154 -7.65 16.17 11.38
CA PHE A 154 -8.83 15.30 11.45
C PHE A 154 -8.53 13.82 11.19
N ALA A 155 -7.30 13.47 10.83
CA ALA A 155 -6.86 12.11 10.49
C ALA A 155 -5.38 11.89 10.90
N ALA A 156 -5.05 12.23 12.16
CA ALA A 156 -3.67 12.23 12.65
C ALA A 156 -3.05 10.83 12.63
N SER A 157 -3.79 9.80 13.06
CA SER A 157 -3.33 8.41 13.03
C SER A 157 -3.11 7.90 11.60
N TYR A 158 -3.99 8.27 10.67
CA TYR A 158 -3.83 7.92 9.26
C TYR A 158 -2.55 8.56 8.68
N ALA A 159 -2.42 9.89 8.80
CA ALA A 159 -1.24 10.61 8.30
C ALA A 159 0.04 10.09 8.94
N GLY A 160 0.05 9.92 10.27
CA GLY A 160 1.17 9.37 11.03
C GLY A 160 1.57 7.96 10.61
N SER A 161 0.59 7.05 10.44
CA SER A 161 0.83 5.68 9.98
C SER A 161 1.46 5.63 8.58
N LYS A 162 0.96 6.45 7.66
CA LYS A 162 1.47 6.51 6.28
C LYS A 162 2.82 7.21 6.19
N ALA A 163 3.09 8.20 7.05
CA ALA A 163 4.41 8.82 7.17
C ALA A 163 5.45 7.82 7.73
N GLY A 164 5.10 7.07 8.78
CA GLY A 164 5.93 5.99 9.33
C GLY A 164 6.24 4.92 8.29
N LEU A 165 5.22 4.44 7.57
CA LEU A 165 5.39 3.45 6.49
C LEU A 165 6.31 3.98 5.39
N SER A 166 6.19 5.25 5.02
CA SER A 166 7.04 5.86 4.00
C SER A 166 8.50 5.88 4.43
N ARG A 167 8.78 6.27 5.68
CA ARG A 167 10.15 6.29 6.22
C ARG A 167 10.73 4.89 6.35
N PHE A 168 9.95 3.94 6.85
CA PHE A 168 10.34 2.53 6.91
C PHE A 168 10.71 1.98 5.53
N THR A 169 9.85 2.25 4.54
CA THR A 169 10.07 1.78 3.15
C THR A 169 11.34 2.34 2.54
N ASP A 170 11.64 3.63 2.74
CA ASP A 170 12.89 4.24 2.29
C ASP A 170 14.11 3.57 2.91
N SER A 171 14.07 3.29 4.21
CA SER A 171 15.16 2.62 4.94
C SER A 171 15.34 1.17 4.46
N LEU A 172 14.25 0.42 4.33
CA LEU A 172 14.27 -0.95 3.82
C LEU A 172 14.83 -1.02 2.40
N ARG A 173 14.43 -0.08 1.54
CA ARG A 173 14.94 0.02 0.15
C ARG A 173 16.45 0.20 0.10
N ILE A 174 17.00 1.06 0.95
CA ILE A 174 18.45 1.30 1.01
C ILE A 174 19.17 0.03 1.48
N ALA A 175 18.66 -0.61 2.52
CA ALA A 175 19.23 -1.83 3.09
C ALA A 175 19.18 -3.02 2.10
N MET A 176 18.10 -3.15 1.33
CA MET A 176 17.88 -4.31 0.46
C MET A 176 18.49 -4.16 -0.94
N ARG A 177 18.86 -2.95 -1.33
CA ARG A 177 19.46 -2.68 -2.65
C ARG A 177 20.72 -3.52 -2.96
N PRO A 178 21.69 -3.69 -2.03
CA PRO A 178 22.85 -4.55 -2.27
C PRO A 178 22.51 -6.01 -2.52
N HIS A 179 21.37 -6.47 -1.98
CA HIS A 179 20.89 -7.85 -2.09
C HIS A 179 19.98 -8.09 -3.31
N GLY A 180 19.84 -7.11 -4.21
CA GLY A 180 19.04 -7.25 -5.42
C GLY A 180 17.52 -7.24 -5.20
N VAL A 181 17.04 -7.00 -3.98
CA VAL A 181 15.60 -6.90 -3.68
C VAL A 181 15.14 -5.47 -3.94
N SER A 182 14.14 -5.34 -4.82
CA SER A 182 13.53 -4.07 -5.17
C SER A 182 12.45 -3.68 -4.17
N VAL A 183 12.49 -2.45 -3.67
CA VAL A 183 11.45 -1.92 -2.76
C VAL A 183 10.93 -0.63 -3.35
N THR A 184 9.63 -0.59 -3.65
CA THR A 184 8.93 0.56 -4.22
C THR A 184 7.93 1.11 -3.22
N LEU A 185 8.04 2.40 -2.92
CA LEU A 185 7.03 3.15 -2.18
C LEU A 185 6.06 3.78 -3.19
N ALA A 186 4.76 3.58 -3.02
CA ALA A 186 3.74 4.29 -3.76
C ALA A 186 2.93 5.20 -2.83
N SER A 187 2.87 6.49 -3.16
CA SER A 187 2.08 7.49 -2.43
C SER A 187 1.03 8.08 -3.36
N PRO A 188 -0.12 7.39 -3.55
CA PRO A 188 -1.22 7.94 -4.31
C PRO A 188 -1.85 9.13 -3.58
N GLY A 189 -2.40 10.07 -4.35
CA GLY A 189 -3.35 11.05 -3.85
C GLY A 189 -4.74 10.41 -3.67
N PHE A 190 -5.78 11.13 -4.05
CA PHE A 190 -7.13 10.60 -3.96
C PHE A 190 -7.36 9.48 -4.99
N ILE A 191 -7.91 8.36 -4.52
CA ILE A 191 -8.41 7.27 -5.36
C ILE A 191 -9.92 7.24 -5.20
N ASP A 192 -10.65 7.16 -6.30
CA ASP A 192 -12.11 7.14 -6.31
C ASP A 192 -12.65 5.77 -5.90
N THR A 193 -12.58 5.49 -4.61
CA THR A 193 -13.09 4.28 -3.97
C THR A 193 -14.28 4.61 -3.07
N ALA A 194 -15.12 3.63 -2.78
CA ALA A 194 -16.24 3.79 -1.83
C ALA A 194 -15.73 4.30 -0.46
N ALA A 195 -14.64 3.73 0.06
CA ALA A 195 -14.00 4.19 1.29
C ALA A 195 -13.47 5.63 1.18
N GLY A 196 -12.87 5.99 0.04
CA GLY A 196 -12.41 7.36 -0.21
C GLY A 196 -13.56 8.36 -0.30
N ARG A 197 -14.70 7.95 -0.89
CA ARG A 197 -15.91 8.79 -0.99
C ARG A 197 -16.59 9.03 0.35
N ALA A 198 -16.45 8.11 1.29
CA ALA A 198 -17.02 8.24 2.64
C ALA A 198 -16.28 9.30 3.51
N VAL A 199 -15.04 9.67 3.16
CA VAL A 199 -14.30 10.71 3.88
C VAL A 199 -14.78 12.09 3.42
N PRO A 200 -15.21 12.99 4.34
CA PRO A 200 -15.63 14.35 4.01
C PRO A 200 -14.50 15.19 3.39
N GLY A 201 -14.88 16.17 2.57
CA GLY A 201 -13.96 17.15 2.00
C GLY A 201 -13.74 17.01 0.50
N ALA A 202 -13.04 18.00 -0.08
CA ALA A 202 -12.71 18.03 -1.49
C ALA A 202 -11.68 16.96 -1.86
N ARG A 203 -11.88 16.30 -2.97
CA ARG A 203 -10.98 15.27 -3.52
C ARG A 203 -10.50 15.70 -4.91
N PRO A 204 -9.55 16.62 -4.98
CA PRO A 204 -9.08 17.09 -6.28
C PRO A 204 -8.41 15.99 -7.08
N MET A 205 -8.79 15.88 -8.34
CA MET A 205 -8.18 14.98 -9.34
C MET A 205 -8.07 13.51 -8.87
N PRO A 206 -9.18 12.87 -8.49
CA PRO A 206 -9.16 11.49 -8.06
C PRO A 206 -8.77 10.58 -9.23
N LEU A 207 -7.94 9.59 -8.97
CA LEU A 207 -7.66 8.52 -9.92
C LEU A 207 -8.68 7.40 -9.76
N SER A 208 -9.05 6.74 -10.84
CA SER A 208 -9.75 5.46 -10.72
C SER A 208 -8.82 4.42 -10.07
N PRO A 209 -9.37 3.39 -9.40
CA PRO A 209 -8.58 2.29 -8.86
C PRO A 209 -7.71 1.62 -9.92
N GLU A 210 -8.23 1.46 -11.15
CA GLU A 210 -7.55 0.85 -12.29
C GLU A 210 -6.35 1.68 -12.75
N GLU A 211 -6.51 3.00 -12.84
CA GLU A 211 -5.41 3.89 -13.21
C GLU A 211 -4.34 3.96 -12.13
N ALA A 212 -4.74 4.03 -10.86
CA ALA A 212 -3.81 4.00 -9.74
C ALA A 212 -3.02 2.68 -9.72
N ALA A 213 -3.70 1.53 -9.84
CA ALA A 213 -3.07 0.22 -9.93
C ALA A 213 -2.08 0.14 -11.09
N ARG A 214 -2.47 0.59 -12.30
CA ARG A 214 -1.61 0.59 -13.48
C ARG A 214 -0.32 1.39 -13.27
N ARG A 215 -0.43 2.60 -12.70
CA ARG A 215 0.74 3.44 -12.41
C ARG A 215 1.67 2.82 -11.37
N ILE A 216 1.10 2.23 -10.33
CA ILE A 216 1.86 1.58 -9.25
C ILE A 216 2.59 0.35 -9.79
N LEU A 217 1.90 -0.53 -10.50
CA LEU A 217 2.51 -1.74 -11.08
C LEU A 217 3.60 -1.39 -12.09
N ARG A 218 3.37 -0.40 -12.96
CA ARG A 218 4.42 0.11 -13.88
C ARG A 218 5.64 0.63 -13.11
N ALA A 219 5.44 1.35 -12.02
CA ALA A 219 6.56 1.86 -11.21
C ALA A 219 7.32 0.72 -10.53
N ALA A 220 6.64 -0.29 -10.02
CA ALA A 220 7.25 -1.45 -9.39
C ALA A 220 8.05 -2.32 -10.38
N MET A 221 7.63 -2.37 -11.65
CA MET A 221 8.29 -3.14 -12.71
C MET A 221 9.28 -2.32 -13.53
N ALA A 222 9.29 -0.98 -13.41
CA ALA A 222 10.17 -0.09 -14.15
C ALA A 222 11.62 -0.12 -13.61
N GLY A 223 12.54 0.45 -14.38
CA GLY A 223 13.92 0.68 -13.96
C GLY A 223 14.94 -0.26 -14.61
N ARG A 224 16.21 0.19 -14.62
CA ARG A 224 17.32 -0.62 -15.17
C ARG A 224 17.47 -1.89 -14.34
N LYS A 225 17.54 -3.05 -14.99
CA LYS A 225 17.65 -4.38 -14.38
C LYS A 225 16.44 -4.76 -13.48
N GLY A 226 15.23 -4.15 -13.70
CA GLY A 226 14.03 -4.52 -12.97
C GLY A 226 13.97 -4.04 -11.51
N MET A 227 14.76 -3.03 -11.14
CA MET A 227 14.88 -2.54 -9.76
C MET A 227 13.74 -1.60 -9.33
N GLY A 228 12.65 -1.43 -10.11
CA GLY A 228 11.52 -0.58 -9.76
C GLY A 228 11.88 0.90 -9.53
N ARG A 229 10.87 1.76 -9.47
CA ARG A 229 11.05 3.14 -8.98
C ARG A 229 11.10 3.13 -7.46
N ALA A 230 12.04 3.89 -6.89
CA ALA A 230 12.16 4.03 -5.43
C ALA A 230 10.89 4.60 -4.80
N HIS A 231 10.33 5.66 -5.39
CA HIS A 231 9.11 6.31 -4.92
C HIS A 231 8.26 6.80 -6.08
N LEU A 232 6.99 6.40 -6.09
CA LEU A 232 5.96 6.91 -6.99
C LEU A 232 5.02 7.82 -6.21
N VAL A 233 4.92 9.08 -6.59
CA VAL A 233 3.83 9.98 -6.19
C VAL A 233 2.89 10.15 -7.39
N THR A 234 1.61 9.87 -7.21
CA THR A 234 0.66 9.94 -8.32
C THR A 234 -0.73 10.43 -7.87
N PRO A 235 -1.31 11.43 -8.54
CA PRO A 235 -0.73 12.28 -9.58
C PRO A 235 0.49 13.10 -9.09
N TRP A 236 1.37 13.47 -10.04
CA TRP A 236 2.69 14.06 -9.73
C TRP A 236 2.65 15.38 -8.95
N HIS A 237 1.57 16.17 -9.11
CA HIS A 237 1.42 17.46 -8.41
C HIS A 237 1.33 17.29 -6.89
N PHE A 238 0.93 16.14 -6.36
CA PHE A 238 1.04 15.86 -4.92
C PHE A 238 2.50 15.85 -4.42
N ALA A 239 3.47 15.63 -5.31
CA ALA A 239 4.88 15.77 -4.92
C ALA A 239 5.25 17.23 -4.59
N LEU A 240 4.56 18.22 -5.17
CA LEU A 240 4.77 19.63 -4.86
C LEU A 240 4.31 19.97 -3.45
N LEU A 241 3.23 19.33 -2.94
CA LEU A 241 2.78 19.53 -1.57
C LEU A 241 3.88 19.20 -0.55
N ARG A 242 4.70 18.21 -0.86
CA ARG A 242 5.85 17.85 -0.03
C ARG A 242 6.90 18.97 0.06
N LEU A 243 7.06 19.75 -1.00
CA LEU A 243 7.97 20.90 -1.02
C LEU A 243 7.37 22.06 -0.23
N PHE A 244 6.08 22.33 -0.42
CA PHE A 244 5.37 23.38 0.33
C PHE A 244 5.37 23.12 1.83
N ASP A 245 5.09 21.89 2.26
CA ASP A 245 5.08 21.53 3.69
C ASP A 245 6.44 21.77 4.35
N ARG A 246 7.54 21.60 3.62
CA ARG A 246 8.91 21.83 4.10
C ARG A 246 9.36 23.28 4.04
N ALA A 247 8.86 24.05 3.07
CA ALA A 247 9.27 25.43 2.84
C ALA A 247 8.48 26.44 3.68
N LEU A 248 7.24 26.11 4.05
CA LEU A 248 6.39 27.03 4.82
C LEU A 248 6.79 27.05 6.30
N PRO A 249 6.92 28.26 6.91
CA PRO A 249 7.02 28.40 8.37
C PRO A 249 5.83 27.72 9.07
N ARG A 250 6.09 27.07 10.23
CA ARG A 250 5.08 26.27 10.93
C ARG A 250 3.76 27.01 11.15
N PHE A 251 3.81 28.27 11.58
CA PHE A 251 2.58 29.05 11.87
C PHE A 251 1.70 29.28 10.64
N LEU A 252 2.29 29.50 9.45
CA LEU A 252 1.55 29.65 8.18
C LEU A 252 0.99 28.30 7.73
N ARG A 253 1.81 27.26 7.81
CA ARG A 253 1.38 25.92 7.48
C ARG A 253 0.21 25.45 8.35
N ASP A 254 0.30 25.61 9.67
CA ASP A 254 -0.73 25.19 10.61
C ASP A 254 -2.04 25.96 10.41
N ARG A 255 -1.95 27.25 10.06
CA ARG A 255 -3.13 28.05 9.68
C ARG A 255 -3.77 27.54 8.39
N LEU A 256 -2.97 27.26 7.36
CA LEU A 256 -3.46 26.72 6.09
C LEU A 256 -4.11 25.34 6.29
N LEU A 257 -3.46 24.42 7.02
CA LEU A 257 -4.00 23.09 7.26
C LEU A 257 -5.32 23.11 8.05
N ARG A 258 -5.48 24.06 8.99
CA ARG A 258 -6.77 24.25 9.67
C ARG A 258 -7.86 24.75 8.73
N SER A 259 -7.54 25.65 7.79
CA SER A 259 -8.53 26.16 6.83
C SER A 259 -8.97 25.13 5.79
N LEU A 260 -8.16 24.08 5.58
CA LEU A 260 -8.48 22.97 4.68
C LEU A 260 -9.22 21.82 5.38
N ALA A 261 -9.35 21.88 6.71
CA ALA A 261 -10.14 20.89 7.44
C ALA A 261 -11.63 20.99 7.02
N PRO A 262 -12.34 19.85 6.95
CA PRO A 262 -13.77 19.85 6.66
C PRO A 262 -14.55 20.72 7.67
N PRO A 263 -15.68 21.34 7.26
CA PRO A 263 -16.51 22.11 8.18
C PRO A 263 -16.95 21.29 9.39
N GLY A 264 -16.81 21.85 10.59
CA GLY A 264 -17.17 21.15 11.83
C GLY A 264 -16.09 20.24 12.42
N TRP A 265 -14.87 20.36 11.91
CA TRP A 265 -13.69 19.58 12.35
C TRP A 265 -12.62 20.44 13.04
#